data_b6d0f38741c19c3c9ff3b16ce8165d61
#
_entry.id   b6d0f38741c19c3c9ff3b16ce8165d61
#
_cell.length_a   1.000
_cell.length_b   1.000
_cell.length_c   1.000
_cell.angle_alpha   90.00
_cell.angle_beta   90.00
_cell.angle_gamma   90.00
#
_symmetry.space_group_name_H-M   'P 1'
#
loop_
_entity.id
_entity.type
_entity.pdbx_description
1 polymer ?
#
loop_
_entity_poly.entity_id
_entity_poly.type
_entity_poly.pdbx_seq_one_letter_code
_entity_poly.pdbx_strand_id
1 'polypeptide(L)'
;TTFSSSLLAQDKPLKIGVTAGPHAQIFEQVKKIAEKDGLKIQIVEFSDYVQPNAALATGDLDANSYQHKPYLDQQVKDRGYKLVNVGYTVNFPIGLYSKKVKRLEDLKEGAKFGIPNDPTNGGRVLLVLQDKGLIKLKPEAGLKATPLDVIDNPKKLKFVELDAAQLPRSLDDLDASAINTNYALSAGLSPAKDAIAQEAAKSPYVNLIAVREQDKDKPWVAKL
;
A
#
# COMPACT_ATOMS: atom_id res chain seq x y z
N THR A 1 -19.28 17.41 48.26
CA THR A 1 -19.85 17.17 46.94
C THR A 1 -18.71 16.77 45.99
N THR A 2 -18.47 15.50 45.90
CA THR A 2 -17.52 14.86 44.98
C THR A 2 -18.15 14.80 43.59
N PHE A 3 -17.60 15.59 42.67
CA PHE A 3 -17.92 15.40 41.25
C PHE A 3 -17.18 14.17 40.73
N SER A 4 -17.90 13.04 40.62
CA SER A 4 -17.46 11.90 39.82
C SER A 4 -17.49 12.30 38.35
N SER A 5 -16.32 12.54 37.77
CA SER A 5 -16.17 12.60 36.33
C SER A 5 -16.46 11.20 35.78
N SER A 6 -17.68 11.00 35.33
CA SER A 6 -18.00 9.84 34.51
C SER A 6 -17.12 9.88 33.26
N LEU A 7 -16.09 9.03 33.23
CA LEU A 7 -15.48 8.66 31.94
C LEU A 7 -16.64 8.04 31.12
N LEU A 8 -17.16 8.82 30.19
CA LEU A 8 -18.06 8.28 29.17
C LEU A 8 -17.26 7.21 28.42
N ALA A 9 -17.59 5.96 28.72
CA ALA A 9 -17.08 4.85 27.95
C ALA A 9 -17.46 5.09 26.47
N GLN A 10 -16.53 4.85 25.58
CA GLN A 10 -16.76 4.94 24.14
C GLN A 10 -17.89 3.97 23.77
N ASP A 11 -19.11 4.48 23.56
CA ASP A 11 -20.30 3.66 23.33
C ASP A 11 -20.29 2.97 21.95
N LYS A 12 -19.49 3.48 20.99
CA LYS A 12 -19.37 2.93 19.65
C LYS A 12 -17.93 2.52 19.36
N PRO A 13 -17.72 1.34 18.74
CA PRO A 13 -16.38 0.94 18.33
C PRO A 13 -15.83 1.87 17.26
N LEU A 14 -14.51 2.08 17.29
CA LEU A 14 -13.80 2.74 16.21
C LEU A 14 -13.80 1.84 14.96
N LYS A 15 -14.24 2.37 13.85
CA LYS A 15 -14.19 1.68 12.57
C LYS A 15 -12.85 1.96 11.89
N ILE A 16 -12.06 0.91 11.73
CA ILE A 16 -10.74 1.01 11.10
C ILE A 16 -10.74 0.21 9.80
N GLY A 17 -10.52 0.91 8.69
CA GLY A 17 -10.41 0.32 7.36
C GLY A 17 -9.01 -0.25 7.12
N VAL A 18 -8.95 -1.47 6.62
CA VAL A 18 -7.71 -2.16 6.25
C VAL A 18 -7.92 -2.89 4.92
N THR A 19 -6.85 -3.19 4.20
CA THR A 19 -6.95 -4.15 3.10
C THR A 19 -6.84 -5.57 3.64
N ALA A 20 -7.51 -6.50 2.98
CA ALA A 20 -7.45 -7.93 3.32
C ALA A 20 -5.98 -8.43 3.28
N GLY A 21 -5.67 -9.41 4.10
CA GLY A 21 -4.34 -9.99 4.22
C GLY A 21 -3.56 -9.42 5.41
N PRO A 22 -2.27 -9.05 5.24
CA PRO A 22 -1.40 -8.73 6.37
C PRO A 22 -1.87 -7.53 7.20
N HIS A 23 -2.42 -6.49 6.61
CA HIS A 23 -2.97 -5.36 7.38
C HIS A 23 -4.13 -5.78 8.27
N ALA A 24 -5.06 -6.59 7.75
CA ALA A 24 -6.16 -7.13 8.54
C ALA A 24 -5.65 -8.01 9.69
N GLN A 25 -4.66 -8.86 9.42
CA GLN A 25 -4.05 -9.73 10.44
C GLN A 25 -3.36 -8.94 11.56
N ILE A 26 -2.63 -7.89 11.20
CA ILE A 26 -2.00 -6.99 12.17
C ILE A 26 -3.07 -6.33 13.05
N PHE A 27 -4.13 -5.80 12.43
CA PHE A 27 -5.18 -5.10 13.17
C PHE A 27 -6.06 -6.02 14.01
N GLU A 28 -6.16 -7.30 13.69
CA GLU A 28 -6.78 -8.28 14.62
C GLU A 28 -5.98 -8.35 15.94
N GLN A 29 -4.66 -8.26 15.90
CA GLN A 29 -3.84 -8.21 17.11
C GLN A 29 -3.95 -6.86 17.81
N VAL A 30 -3.93 -5.76 17.05
CA VAL A 30 -4.14 -4.41 17.59
C VAL A 30 -5.46 -4.31 18.33
N LYS A 31 -6.54 -4.85 17.74
CA LYS A 31 -7.86 -4.91 18.36
C LYS A 31 -7.84 -5.60 19.72
N LYS A 32 -7.19 -6.76 19.82
CA LYS A 32 -7.09 -7.52 21.08
C LYS A 32 -6.34 -6.73 22.16
N ILE A 33 -5.26 -6.04 21.78
CA ILE A 33 -4.46 -5.23 22.71
C ILE A 33 -5.25 -4.00 23.14
N ALA A 34 -5.86 -3.30 22.20
CA ALA A 34 -6.62 -2.06 22.45
C ALA A 34 -7.85 -2.32 23.35
N GLU A 35 -8.51 -3.45 23.22
CA GLU A 35 -9.65 -3.83 24.06
C GLU A 35 -9.28 -3.90 25.53
N LYS A 36 -8.06 -4.32 25.87
CA LYS A 36 -7.56 -4.36 27.24
C LYS A 36 -7.45 -2.95 27.87
N ASP A 37 -7.26 -1.94 27.03
CA ASP A 37 -7.19 -0.53 27.42
C ASP A 37 -8.52 0.20 27.24
N GLY A 38 -9.61 -0.54 27.01
CA GLY A 38 -10.96 -0.01 26.86
C GLY A 38 -11.25 0.60 25.49
N LEU A 39 -10.39 0.40 24.50
CA LEU A 39 -10.60 0.87 23.14
C LEU A 39 -11.21 -0.24 22.28
N LYS A 40 -12.48 -0.10 21.94
CA LYS A 40 -13.18 -1.05 21.05
C LYS A 40 -12.91 -0.71 19.59
N ILE A 41 -12.54 -1.71 18.80
CA ILE A 41 -12.23 -1.57 17.37
C ILE A 41 -13.13 -2.51 16.56
N GLN A 42 -13.71 -1.99 15.49
CA GLN A 42 -14.36 -2.74 14.43
C GLN A 42 -13.49 -2.65 13.18
N ILE A 43 -12.99 -3.78 12.69
CA ILE A 43 -12.18 -3.86 11.49
C ILE A 43 -13.12 -3.95 10.28
N VAL A 44 -12.88 -3.09 9.29
CA VAL A 44 -13.58 -3.09 8.01
C VAL A 44 -12.58 -3.41 6.90
N GLU A 45 -12.74 -4.53 6.23
CA GLU A 45 -11.84 -4.96 5.16
C GLU A 45 -12.26 -4.43 3.80
N PHE A 46 -11.28 -4.01 3.01
CA PHE A 46 -11.44 -3.56 1.63
C PHE A 46 -10.58 -4.40 0.70
N SER A 47 -11.03 -4.55 -0.54
CA SER A 47 -10.32 -5.31 -1.59
C SER A 47 -9.51 -4.44 -2.55
N ASP A 48 -9.61 -3.12 -2.45
CA ASP A 48 -8.92 -2.16 -3.31
C ASP A 48 -8.26 -1.04 -2.51
N TYR A 49 -7.50 -0.19 -3.19
CA TYR A 49 -6.79 0.93 -2.57
C TYR A 49 -7.53 2.28 -2.64
N VAL A 50 -8.62 2.37 -3.38
CA VAL A 50 -9.33 3.64 -3.62
C VAL A 50 -10.37 3.92 -2.53
N GLN A 51 -11.14 2.91 -2.16
CA GLN A 51 -12.28 3.07 -1.24
C GLN A 51 -11.90 3.45 0.19
N PRO A 52 -10.80 2.94 0.80
CA PRO A 52 -10.54 3.24 2.21
C PRO A 52 -10.35 4.72 2.54
N ASN A 53 -9.73 5.50 1.67
CA ASN A 53 -9.58 6.96 1.88
C ASN A 53 -10.90 7.70 1.65
N ALA A 54 -11.69 7.30 0.66
CA ALA A 54 -13.01 7.86 0.45
C ALA A 54 -13.91 7.63 1.67
N ALA A 55 -13.94 6.42 2.19
CA ALA A 55 -14.72 6.05 3.38
C ALA A 55 -14.24 6.80 4.65
N LEU A 56 -12.94 7.01 4.79
CA LEU A 56 -12.39 7.79 5.89
C LEU A 56 -12.79 9.27 5.77
N ALA A 57 -12.66 9.83 4.58
CA ALA A 57 -12.99 11.24 4.33
C ALA A 57 -14.48 11.56 4.59
N THR A 58 -15.38 10.64 4.27
CA THR A 58 -16.84 10.80 4.47
C THR A 58 -17.30 10.52 5.91
N GLY A 59 -16.44 9.95 6.74
CA GLY A 59 -16.79 9.60 8.13
C GLY A 59 -17.35 8.20 8.31
N ASP A 60 -17.36 7.39 7.29
CA ASP A 60 -17.74 5.96 7.38
C ASP A 60 -16.69 5.12 8.11
N LEU A 61 -15.46 5.61 8.18
CA LEU A 61 -14.38 5.08 8.99
C LEU A 61 -13.86 6.16 9.95
N ASP A 62 -13.21 5.74 11.04
CA ASP A 62 -12.50 6.62 11.96
C ASP A 62 -11.01 6.69 11.64
N ALA A 63 -10.44 5.61 11.14
CA ALA A 63 -9.05 5.51 10.70
C ALA A 63 -8.93 4.50 9.56
N ASN A 64 -7.80 4.52 8.87
CA ASN A 64 -7.42 3.40 8.00
C ASN A 64 -5.92 3.09 8.11
N SER A 65 -5.56 1.85 7.77
CA SER A 65 -4.19 1.36 7.73
C SER A 65 -4.04 0.37 6.58
N TYR A 66 -3.53 0.85 5.45
CA TYR A 66 -3.36 0.06 4.24
C TYR A 66 -2.38 0.70 3.24
N GLN A 67 -1.97 1.94 3.47
CA GLN A 67 -1.27 2.80 2.53
C GLN A 67 0.06 3.28 3.06
N HIS A 68 0.99 3.54 2.15
CA HIS A 68 2.24 4.20 2.46
C HIS A 68 2.14 5.72 2.29
N LYS A 69 3.12 6.43 2.85
CA LYS A 69 3.11 7.90 2.86
C LYS A 69 3.02 8.53 1.46
N PRO A 70 3.81 8.13 0.45
CA PRO A 70 3.68 8.71 -0.89
C PRO A 70 2.27 8.56 -1.48
N TYR A 71 1.58 7.44 -1.22
CA TYR A 71 0.21 7.23 -1.68
C TYR A 71 -0.76 8.19 -0.99
N LEU A 72 -0.70 8.31 0.33
CA LEU A 72 -1.54 9.25 1.08
C LEU A 72 -1.32 10.69 0.59
N ASP A 73 -0.07 11.12 0.48
CA ASP A 73 0.27 12.47 0.03
C ASP A 73 -0.32 12.77 -1.35
N GLN A 74 -0.25 11.80 -2.27
CA GLN A 74 -0.81 11.94 -3.62
C GLN A 74 -2.34 12.00 -3.59
N GLN A 75 -2.99 11.15 -2.79
CA GLN A 75 -4.45 11.15 -2.64
C GLN A 75 -4.97 12.47 -2.05
N VAL A 76 -4.28 13.00 -1.04
CA VAL A 76 -4.60 14.32 -0.46
C VAL A 76 -4.49 15.40 -1.52
N LYS A 77 -3.43 15.38 -2.32
CA LYS A 77 -3.22 16.36 -3.41
C LYS A 77 -4.30 16.27 -4.49
N ASP A 78 -4.58 15.05 -4.96
CA ASP A 78 -5.46 14.85 -6.12
C ASP A 78 -6.94 14.94 -5.77
N ARG A 79 -7.32 14.52 -4.57
CA ARG A 79 -8.72 14.44 -4.13
C ARG A 79 -9.13 15.55 -3.17
N GLY A 80 -8.16 16.30 -2.65
CA GLY A 80 -8.43 17.33 -1.64
C GLY A 80 -8.85 16.78 -0.28
N TYR A 81 -8.50 15.53 0.02
CA TYR A 81 -8.81 14.93 1.31
C TYR A 81 -8.07 15.63 2.44
N LYS A 82 -8.75 15.86 3.57
CA LYS A 82 -8.15 16.34 4.81
C LYS A 82 -7.80 15.16 5.71
N LEU A 83 -6.85 14.36 5.26
CA LEU A 83 -6.36 13.17 5.96
C LEU A 83 -4.90 13.38 6.35
N VAL A 84 -4.51 12.85 7.51
CA VAL A 84 -3.15 12.99 8.05
C VAL A 84 -2.63 11.65 8.55
N ASN A 85 -1.31 11.48 8.47
CA ASN A 85 -0.60 10.38 9.09
C ASN A 85 -0.46 10.63 10.59
N VAL A 86 -0.83 9.65 11.41
CA VAL A 86 -0.68 9.72 12.87
C VAL A 86 0.29 8.67 13.43
N GLY A 87 0.83 7.81 12.59
CA GLY A 87 1.84 6.83 13.01
C GLY A 87 2.22 5.89 11.88
N TYR A 88 3.48 5.55 11.82
CA TYR A 88 3.98 4.54 10.88
C TYR A 88 3.77 3.13 11.42
N THR A 89 3.58 2.18 10.55
CA THR A 89 3.31 0.78 10.91
C THR A 89 4.40 -0.16 10.37
N VAL A 90 4.28 -0.58 9.14
CA VAL A 90 5.09 -1.65 8.56
C VAL A 90 5.57 -1.27 7.16
N ASN A 91 6.72 -1.77 6.77
CA ASN A 91 7.24 -1.66 5.41
C ASN A 91 7.17 -3.03 4.73
N PHE A 92 6.53 -3.08 3.57
CA PHE A 92 6.49 -4.27 2.72
C PHE A 92 7.24 -3.99 1.42
N PRO A 93 8.48 -4.45 1.26
CA PRO A 93 9.15 -4.35 -0.03
C PRO A 93 8.31 -5.00 -1.13
N ILE A 94 8.13 -4.28 -2.24
CA ILE A 94 7.37 -4.83 -3.37
C ILE A 94 8.19 -5.90 -4.08
N GLY A 95 7.54 -6.99 -4.47
CA GLY A 95 8.15 -8.09 -5.20
C GLY A 95 7.83 -8.04 -6.69
N LEU A 96 8.75 -8.57 -7.49
CA LEU A 96 8.59 -8.82 -8.92
C LEU A 96 8.46 -10.32 -9.12
N TYR A 97 7.47 -10.75 -9.90
CA TYR A 97 7.10 -12.16 -10.03
C TYR A 97 6.99 -12.55 -11.51
N SER A 98 7.23 -13.82 -11.80
CA SER A 98 7.02 -14.39 -13.13
C SER A 98 6.71 -15.88 -13.03
N LYS A 99 5.85 -16.37 -13.91
CA LYS A 99 5.64 -17.80 -14.15
C LYS A 99 6.48 -18.33 -15.32
N LYS A 100 7.15 -17.44 -16.06
CA LYS A 100 7.86 -17.77 -17.31
C LYS A 100 9.38 -17.76 -17.15
N VAL A 101 9.92 -16.89 -16.28
CA VAL A 101 11.35 -16.77 -16.04
C VAL A 101 11.67 -16.83 -14.56
N LYS A 102 12.90 -17.20 -14.21
CA LYS A 102 13.37 -17.31 -12.82
C LYS A 102 14.19 -16.11 -12.39
N ARG A 103 14.65 -15.28 -13.32
CA ARG A 103 15.48 -14.10 -13.09
C ARG A 103 15.06 -12.96 -14.00
N LEU A 104 15.20 -11.72 -13.54
CA LEU A 104 14.89 -10.55 -14.38
C LEU A 104 15.70 -10.52 -15.67
N GLU A 105 16.97 -10.94 -15.61
CA GLU A 105 17.87 -10.97 -16.75
C GLU A 105 17.39 -11.88 -17.87
N ASP A 106 16.58 -12.88 -17.56
CA ASP A 106 16.06 -13.85 -18.50
C ASP A 106 14.84 -13.35 -19.27
N LEU A 107 14.30 -12.17 -18.92
CA LEU A 107 13.24 -11.54 -19.70
C LEU A 107 13.71 -11.26 -21.13
N LYS A 108 12.91 -11.65 -22.09
CA LYS A 108 13.19 -11.46 -23.51
C LYS A 108 12.89 -10.02 -23.93
N GLU A 109 13.51 -9.61 -25.04
CA GLU A 109 13.17 -8.36 -25.72
C GLU A 109 11.66 -8.30 -26.04
N GLY A 110 11.01 -7.17 -25.69
CA GLY A 110 9.59 -6.98 -25.89
C GLY A 110 8.71 -7.64 -24.84
N ALA A 111 9.28 -8.16 -23.73
CA ALA A 111 8.52 -8.77 -22.65
C ALA A 111 7.46 -7.81 -22.10
N LYS A 112 6.28 -8.33 -21.81
CA LYS A 112 5.17 -7.59 -21.18
C LYS A 112 5.32 -7.63 -19.66
N PHE A 113 5.43 -6.45 -19.07
CA PHE A 113 5.64 -6.29 -17.64
C PHE A 113 4.47 -5.54 -17.01
N GLY A 114 3.75 -6.19 -16.09
CA GLY A 114 2.61 -5.59 -15.37
C GLY A 114 3.06 -4.69 -14.23
N ILE A 115 2.49 -3.50 -14.16
CA ILE A 115 2.74 -2.53 -13.09
C ILE A 115 1.42 -1.96 -12.57
N PRO A 116 1.36 -1.51 -11.29
CA PRO A 116 0.18 -0.82 -10.78
C PRO A 116 -0.13 0.46 -11.57
N ASN A 117 -1.41 0.74 -11.75
CA ASN A 117 -1.85 1.91 -12.51
C ASN A 117 -1.99 3.19 -11.68
N ASP A 118 -1.86 3.13 -10.36
CA ASP A 118 -1.82 4.34 -9.55
C ASP A 118 -0.43 5.02 -9.64
N PRO A 119 -0.37 6.35 -9.60
CA PRO A 119 0.87 7.08 -9.87
C PRO A 119 2.02 6.69 -8.96
N THR A 120 1.77 6.49 -7.67
CA THR A 120 2.84 6.26 -6.69
C THR A 120 3.39 4.85 -6.73
N ASN A 121 2.54 3.81 -6.86
CA ASN A 121 3.03 2.44 -6.98
C ASN A 121 3.56 2.14 -8.38
N GLY A 122 2.98 2.72 -9.43
CA GLY A 122 3.55 2.66 -10.78
C GLY A 122 4.96 3.23 -10.83
N GLY A 123 5.16 4.43 -10.33
CA GLY A 123 6.48 5.05 -10.22
C GLY A 123 7.45 4.26 -9.35
N ARG A 124 6.97 3.71 -8.23
CA ARG A 124 7.75 2.82 -7.36
C ARG A 124 8.36 1.64 -8.13
N VAL A 125 7.55 0.97 -8.93
CA VAL A 125 8.01 -0.19 -9.72
C VAL A 125 9.05 0.22 -10.75
N LEU A 126 8.84 1.34 -11.44
CA LEU A 126 9.83 1.83 -12.42
C LEU A 126 11.16 2.17 -11.75
N LEU A 127 11.14 2.73 -10.54
CA LEU A 127 12.35 2.98 -9.75
C LEU A 127 13.04 1.67 -9.36
N VAL A 128 12.29 0.64 -8.98
CA VAL A 128 12.85 -0.69 -8.70
C VAL A 128 13.54 -1.27 -9.92
N LEU A 129 12.91 -1.18 -11.10
CA LEU A 129 13.49 -1.66 -12.36
C LEU A 129 14.77 -0.88 -12.74
N GLN A 130 14.78 0.43 -12.47
CA GLN A 130 15.99 1.25 -12.65
C GLN A 130 17.11 0.80 -11.70
N ASP A 131 16.82 0.57 -10.43
CA ASP A 131 17.78 0.07 -9.45
C ASP A 131 18.35 -1.30 -9.83
N LYS A 132 17.57 -2.13 -10.50
CA LYS A 132 17.99 -3.43 -11.01
C LYS A 132 18.71 -3.36 -12.35
N GLY A 133 18.85 -2.16 -12.93
CA GLY A 133 19.59 -1.94 -14.17
C GLY A 133 18.83 -2.27 -15.45
N LEU A 134 17.50 -2.48 -15.39
CA LEU A 134 16.71 -2.84 -16.56
C LEU A 134 16.29 -1.64 -17.42
N ILE A 135 16.12 -0.49 -16.80
CA ILE A 135 15.70 0.76 -17.46
C ILE A 135 16.42 1.96 -16.86
N LYS A 136 16.34 3.09 -17.54
CA LYS A 136 16.70 4.41 -17.00
C LYS A 136 15.51 5.35 -17.13
N LEU A 137 15.26 6.12 -16.09
CA LEU A 137 14.22 7.14 -16.04
C LEU A 137 14.83 8.54 -16.18
N LYS A 138 14.02 9.48 -16.64
CA LYS A 138 14.38 10.90 -16.58
C LYS A 138 14.70 11.28 -15.13
N PRO A 139 15.84 11.94 -14.85
CA PRO A 139 16.23 12.26 -13.46
C PRO A 139 15.18 13.06 -12.69
N GLU A 140 14.43 13.93 -13.37
CA GLU A 140 13.39 14.78 -12.77
C GLU A 140 12.08 14.06 -12.48
N ALA A 141 11.88 12.83 -12.94
CA ALA A 141 10.61 12.11 -12.78
C ALA A 141 10.27 11.79 -11.31
N GLY A 142 11.28 11.46 -10.51
CA GLY A 142 11.12 11.19 -9.08
C GLY A 142 10.19 10.02 -8.80
N LEU A 143 9.45 10.09 -7.68
CA LEU A 143 8.55 9.02 -7.22
C LEU A 143 7.29 8.88 -8.10
N LYS A 144 7.02 9.82 -8.99
CA LYS A 144 5.85 9.82 -9.88
C LYS A 144 6.20 9.44 -11.31
N ALA A 145 7.31 8.77 -11.52
CA ALA A 145 7.72 8.31 -12.83
C ALA A 145 6.59 7.50 -13.50
N THR A 146 6.42 7.71 -14.79
CA THR A 146 5.49 6.95 -15.65
C THR A 146 6.30 6.25 -16.74
N PRO A 147 5.71 5.30 -17.48
CA PRO A 147 6.39 4.69 -18.63
C PRO A 147 6.90 5.71 -19.67
N LEU A 148 6.29 6.90 -19.75
CA LEU A 148 6.74 7.98 -20.64
C LEU A 148 8.08 8.61 -20.19
N ASP A 149 8.48 8.39 -18.95
CA ASP A 149 9.72 8.88 -18.39
C ASP A 149 10.90 7.93 -18.60
N VAL A 150 10.68 6.78 -19.20
CA VAL A 150 11.72 5.80 -19.54
C VAL A 150 12.52 6.32 -20.72
N ILE A 151 13.80 6.62 -20.49
CA ILE A 151 14.72 7.14 -21.52
C ILE A 151 15.69 6.08 -22.06
N ASP A 152 15.86 4.98 -21.34
CA ASP A 152 16.64 3.83 -21.81
C ASP A 152 15.91 2.54 -21.40
N ASN A 153 15.72 1.65 -22.36
CA ASN A 153 14.96 0.41 -22.21
C ASN A 153 15.55 -0.66 -23.12
N PRO A 154 16.73 -1.22 -22.79
CA PRO A 154 17.43 -2.16 -23.67
C PRO A 154 16.64 -3.39 -24.06
N LYS A 155 15.82 -3.91 -23.13
CA LYS A 155 14.98 -5.08 -23.38
C LYS A 155 13.64 -4.74 -24.03
N LYS A 156 13.39 -3.48 -24.34
CA LYS A 156 12.12 -3.02 -24.93
C LYS A 156 10.91 -3.56 -24.18
N LEU A 157 10.96 -3.50 -22.83
CA LEU A 157 9.86 -3.93 -21.98
C LEU A 157 8.59 -3.15 -22.33
N LYS A 158 7.48 -3.85 -22.44
CA LYS A 158 6.16 -3.27 -22.66
C LYS A 158 5.42 -3.23 -21.33
N PHE A 159 5.25 -2.06 -20.79
CA PHE A 159 4.55 -1.88 -19.51
C PHE A 159 3.04 -1.96 -19.69
N VAL A 160 2.41 -2.82 -18.92
CA VAL A 160 0.95 -2.99 -18.87
C VAL A 160 0.48 -2.49 -17.52
N GLU A 161 -0.24 -1.37 -17.53
CA GLU A 161 -0.74 -0.74 -16.30
C GLU A 161 -2.10 -1.35 -15.93
N LEU A 162 -2.17 -1.94 -14.74
CA LEU A 162 -3.35 -2.60 -14.21
C LEU A 162 -3.63 -2.14 -12.78
N ASP A 163 -4.88 -2.26 -12.36
CA ASP A 163 -5.21 -2.13 -10.94
C ASP A 163 -4.34 -3.10 -10.13
N ALA A 164 -3.80 -2.63 -9.01
CA ALA A 164 -2.88 -3.41 -8.18
C ALA A 164 -3.49 -4.77 -7.77
N ALA A 165 -4.79 -4.82 -7.49
CA ALA A 165 -5.50 -6.04 -7.14
C ALA A 165 -5.54 -7.08 -8.26
N GLN A 166 -5.37 -6.68 -9.53
CA GLN A 166 -5.41 -7.56 -10.70
C GLN A 166 -4.04 -8.13 -11.07
N LEU A 167 -2.97 -7.60 -10.52
CA LEU A 167 -1.61 -8.00 -10.90
C LEU A 167 -1.27 -9.46 -10.59
N PRO A 168 -1.72 -10.08 -9.48
CA PRO A 168 -1.49 -11.52 -9.29
C PRO A 168 -2.04 -12.38 -10.43
N ARG A 169 -3.22 -12.07 -10.93
CA ARG A 169 -3.83 -12.75 -12.06
C ARG A 169 -3.09 -12.54 -13.37
N SER A 170 -2.48 -11.36 -13.53
CA SER A 170 -1.78 -10.99 -14.75
C SER A 170 -0.59 -11.91 -15.07
N LEU A 171 -0.07 -12.65 -14.07
CA LEU A 171 1.03 -13.58 -14.27
C LEU A 171 0.71 -14.73 -15.24
N ASP A 172 -0.56 -15.03 -15.48
CA ASP A 172 -0.97 -16.03 -16.46
C ASP A 172 -0.78 -15.56 -17.91
N ASP A 173 -0.87 -14.24 -18.12
CA ASP A 173 -0.88 -13.64 -19.47
C ASP A 173 0.37 -12.81 -19.76
N LEU A 174 1.05 -12.29 -18.76
CA LEU A 174 2.22 -11.41 -18.91
C LEU A 174 3.52 -12.17 -18.62
N ASP A 175 4.64 -11.61 -19.06
CA ASP A 175 5.94 -12.22 -18.83
C ASP A 175 6.43 -12.05 -17.40
N ALA A 176 6.08 -10.94 -16.75
CA ALA A 176 6.33 -10.66 -15.35
C ALA A 176 5.39 -9.58 -14.86
N SER A 177 5.26 -9.43 -13.55
CA SER A 177 4.50 -8.34 -12.93
C SER A 177 5.07 -7.98 -11.57
N ALA A 178 4.97 -6.71 -11.22
CA ALA A 178 5.18 -6.25 -9.87
C ALA A 178 3.88 -6.35 -9.08
N ILE A 179 3.94 -6.95 -7.91
CA ILE A 179 2.75 -7.20 -7.09
C ILE A 179 2.99 -6.68 -5.70
N ASN A 180 2.15 -5.75 -5.24
CA ASN A 180 2.17 -5.28 -3.87
C ASN A 180 2.01 -6.46 -2.91
N THR A 181 2.77 -6.47 -1.84
CA THR A 181 2.94 -7.67 -0.99
C THR A 181 1.64 -8.15 -0.36
N ASN A 182 0.72 -7.25 0.04
CA ASN A 182 -0.58 -7.68 0.55
C ASN A 182 -1.37 -8.50 -0.50
N TYR A 183 -1.34 -8.11 -1.77
CA TYR A 183 -1.99 -8.86 -2.85
C TYR A 183 -1.24 -10.13 -3.20
N ALA A 184 0.08 -10.12 -3.16
CA ALA A 184 0.90 -11.32 -3.36
C ALA A 184 0.56 -12.39 -2.31
N LEU A 185 0.54 -12.03 -1.03
CA LEU A 185 0.21 -12.94 0.06
C LEU A 185 -1.22 -13.46 -0.05
N SER A 186 -2.19 -12.60 -0.38
CA SER A 186 -3.59 -13.00 -0.57
C SER A 186 -3.77 -13.96 -1.76
N ALA A 187 -2.89 -13.90 -2.74
CA ALA A 187 -2.88 -14.81 -3.89
C ALA A 187 -2.06 -16.09 -3.66
N GLY A 188 -1.53 -16.29 -2.44
CA GLY A 188 -0.73 -17.47 -2.10
C GLY A 188 0.73 -17.39 -2.53
N LEU A 189 1.21 -16.21 -2.95
CA LEU A 189 2.61 -15.99 -3.30
C LEU A 189 3.41 -15.62 -2.06
N SER A 190 4.57 -16.25 -1.90
CA SER A 190 5.53 -15.91 -0.84
C SER A 190 6.63 -15.02 -1.45
N PRO A 191 6.79 -13.76 -1.00
CA PRO A 191 7.85 -12.91 -1.53
C PRO A 191 9.24 -13.54 -1.45
N ALA A 192 9.54 -14.24 -0.34
CA ALA A 192 10.83 -14.88 -0.13
C ALA A 192 11.11 -16.06 -1.07
N LYS A 193 10.05 -16.79 -1.49
CA LYS A 193 10.19 -18.00 -2.32
C LYS A 193 9.88 -17.75 -3.79
N ASP A 194 8.90 -16.88 -4.07
CA ASP A 194 8.30 -16.77 -5.40
C ASP A 194 8.72 -15.50 -6.14
N ALA A 195 9.18 -14.46 -5.43
CA ALA A 195 9.67 -13.26 -6.10
C ALA A 195 10.98 -13.52 -6.84
N ILE A 196 11.07 -13.10 -8.10
CA ILE A 196 12.32 -13.16 -8.87
C ILE A 196 13.25 -11.98 -8.56
N ALA A 197 12.71 -10.91 -7.99
CA ALA A 197 13.44 -9.79 -7.43
C ALA A 197 12.55 -9.03 -6.45
N GLN A 198 13.16 -8.25 -5.58
CA GLN A 198 12.46 -7.42 -4.61
C GLN A 198 13.06 -6.02 -4.54
N GLU A 199 12.23 -5.07 -4.17
CA GLU A 199 12.65 -3.73 -3.77
C GLU A 199 13.61 -3.81 -2.58
N ALA A 200 14.57 -2.89 -2.51
CA ALA A 200 15.45 -2.77 -1.35
C ALA A 200 14.63 -2.51 -0.07
N ALA A 201 15.08 -3.09 1.05
CA ALA A 201 14.38 -2.97 2.33
C ALA A 201 14.24 -1.51 2.80
N LYS A 202 15.22 -0.66 2.50
CA LYS A 202 15.17 0.77 2.81
C LYS A 202 14.49 1.51 1.66
N SER A 203 13.24 1.93 1.89
CA SER A 203 12.46 2.66 0.90
C SER A 203 11.55 3.71 1.56
N PRO A 204 11.04 4.70 0.79
CA PRO A 204 10.13 5.71 1.33
C PRO A 204 8.69 5.20 1.53
N TYR A 205 8.41 3.94 1.21
CA TYR A 205 7.06 3.39 1.14
C TYR A 205 6.63 2.70 2.45
N VAL A 206 6.91 3.34 3.58
CA VAL A 206 6.46 2.86 4.89
C VAL A 206 4.96 3.10 5.02
N ASN A 207 4.23 2.07 5.46
CA ASN A 207 2.81 2.15 5.70
C ASN A 207 2.50 2.93 6.98
N LEU A 208 1.27 3.40 7.11
CA LEU A 208 0.87 4.32 8.15
C LEU A 208 -0.58 4.13 8.56
N ILE A 209 -0.96 4.76 9.65
CA ILE A 209 -2.33 4.95 10.07
C ILE A 209 -2.75 6.37 9.69
N ALA A 210 -3.85 6.49 8.96
CA ALA A 210 -4.44 7.77 8.59
C ALA A 210 -5.74 8.02 9.36
N VAL A 211 -5.94 9.27 9.73
CA VAL A 211 -7.18 9.79 10.33
C VAL A 211 -7.57 11.09 9.64
N ARG A 212 -8.81 11.56 9.84
CA ARG A 212 -9.16 12.93 9.42
C ARG A 212 -8.36 13.93 10.25
N GLU A 213 -7.96 15.02 9.63
CA GLU A 213 -7.19 16.07 10.30
C GLU A 213 -7.90 16.60 11.56
N GLN A 214 -9.22 16.74 11.52
CA GLN A 214 -10.03 17.17 12.65
C GLN A 214 -10.00 16.22 13.84
N ASP A 215 -9.61 14.95 13.64
CA ASP A 215 -9.61 13.91 14.67
C ASP A 215 -8.21 13.61 15.24
N LYS A 216 -7.16 14.18 14.66
CA LYS A 216 -5.76 13.82 14.95
C LYS A 216 -5.35 13.93 16.43
N ASP A 217 -5.98 14.83 17.17
CA ASP A 217 -5.66 15.09 18.58
C ASP A 217 -6.66 14.44 19.55
N LYS A 218 -7.59 13.63 19.06
CA LYS A 218 -8.53 12.90 19.92
C LYS A 218 -7.79 11.86 20.76
N PRO A 219 -8.22 11.64 22.02
CA PRO A 219 -7.53 10.72 22.93
C PRO A 219 -7.36 9.29 22.39
N TRP A 220 -8.33 8.78 21.62
CA TRP A 220 -8.26 7.44 21.07
C TRP A 220 -7.15 7.28 20.02
N VAL A 221 -6.73 8.36 19.36
CA VAL A 221 -5.64 8.33 18.36
C VAL A 221 -4.32 7.97 19.05
N ALA A 222 -4.02 8.60 20.15
CA ALA A 222 -2.79 8.30 20.92
C ALA A 222 -2.80 6.85 21.44
N LYS A 223 -3.96 6.34 21.85
CA LYS A 223 -4.10 4.95 22.29
C LYS A 223 -3.91 3.95 21.14
N LEU A 224 -4.42 4.29 19.99
CA LEU A 224 -4.30 3.44 18.80
C LEU A 224 -2.86 3.29 18.35
#